data_d1737f00b42bf6be7b608066ebe01fd4
#
_entry.id   d1737f00b42bf6be7b608066ebe01fd4
#
_cell.length_a   1.000
_cell.length_b   1.000
_cell.length_c   1.000
_cell.angle_alpha   90.00
_cell.angle_beta   90.00
_cell.angle_gamma   90.00
#
_symmetry.space_group_name_H-M   'P 1'
#
loop_
_entity.id
_entity.type
_entity.pdbx_description
1 polymer ?
#
loop_
_entity_poly.entity_id
_entity_poly.type
_entity_poly.pdbx_seq_one_letter_code
_entity_poly.pdbx_strand_id
1 'polypeptide(L)'
;EPEYTFYHYYTLQRDSLADIALDTPVENLKLISGACGTLGLANPRYYQKLRFINDLKNLNADYIILDLGAGSSYNVIDFFIAAQQGILVTTPEPMAIQETFNFVKVSLLRKFHREFRNNPDVLNLVEQNTLSESGRLKVPIGELVQQISKVDNKAAQTISRFIKEYRPRLILNMVQSPDEIKEGDTLKTAVKDILSIDIDFIGSIDFDPSVRKSLKKFKPFILDNPK
;
A
#
# COMPACT_ATOMS: atom_id res chain seq x y z
N GLU A 1 1.46 -20.81 19.42
CA GLU A 1 1.67 -20.68 17.95
C GLU A 1 0.39 -21.08 17.23
N PRO A 2 0.04 -20.42 16.10
CA PRO A 2 -1.14 -20.78 15.34
C PRO A 2 -1.00 -22.16 14.72
N GLU A 3 -2.03 -23.00 14.82
CA GLU A 3 -2.06 -24.33 14.21
C GLU A 3 -2.02 -24.22 12.67
N TYR A 4 -2.73 -23.24 12.14
CA TYR A 4 -2.79 -22.96 10.69
C TYR A 4 -2.43 -21.50 10.43
N THR A 5 -1.69 -21.28 9.31
CA THR A 5 -1.22 -19.96 8.88
C THR A 5 -1.53 -19.78 7.40
N PHE A 6 -1.22 -18.61 6.89
CA PHE A 6 -1.32 -18.31 5.47
C PHE A 6 -0.55 -19.31 4.57
N TYR A 7 0.49 -19.99 5.10
CA TYR A 7 1.18 -21.08 4.41
C TYR A 7 0.23 -22.23 4.04
N HIS A 8 -0.61 -22.67 4.96
CA HIS A 8 -1.52 -23.80 4.76
C HIS A 8 -2.61 -23.49 3.73
N TYR A 9 -3.07 -22.24 3.67
CA TYR A 9 -3.95 -21.77 2.61
C TYR A 9 -3.23 -21.72 1.24
N TYR A 10 -1.98 -21.23 1.22
CA TYR A 10 -1.20 -21.13 -0.02
C TYR A 10 -0.83 -22.48 -0.63
N THR A 11 -0.55 -23.46 0.21
CA THR A 11 -0.19 -24.83 -0.21
C THR A 11 -1.40 -25.73 -0.42
N LEU A 12 -2.63 -25.18 -0.38
CA LEU A 12 -3.88 -25.91 -0.55
C LEU A 12 -4.13 -26.99 0.51
N GLN A 13 -3.53 -26.85 1.69
CA GLN A 13 -3.82 -27.69 2.86
C GLN A 13 -5.08 -27.21 3.58
N ARG A 14 -5.50 -25.98 3.30
CA ARG A 14 -6.76 -25.35 3.70
C ARG A 14 -7.35 -24.61 2.52
N ASP A 15 -8.65 -24.78 2.30
CA ASP A 15 -9.32 -24.25 1.11
C ASP A 15 -9.82 -22.83 1.30
N SER A 16 -10.11 -22.42 2.54
CA SER A 16 -10.69 -21.13 2.88
C SER A 16 -9.78 -20.33 3.81
N LEU A 17 -9.80 -19.00 3.65
CA LEU A 17 -9.19 -18.08 4.61
C LEU A 17 -9.89 -18.11 5.98
N ALA A 18 -11.17 -18.46 6.03
CA ALA A 18 -11.90 -18.61 7.28
C ALA A 18 -11.36 -19.75 8.13
N ASP A 19 -10.84 -20.83 7.51
CA ASP A 19 -10.29 -22.01 8.21
C ASP A 19 -8.99 -21.71 8.96
N ILE A 20 -8.32 -20.62 8.60
CA ILE A 20 -7.05 -20.19 9.20
C ILE A 20 -7.18 -18.90 10.02
N ALA A 21 -8.40 -18.39 10.18
CA ALA A 21 -8.70 -17.22 10.97
C ALA A 21 -8.78 -17.57 12.46
N LEU A 22 -7.93 -16.94 13.26
CA LEU A 22 -7.79 -17.17 14.71
C LEU A 22 -8.62 -16.14 15.46
N ASP A 23 -9.26 -16.57 16.54
CA ASP A 23 -9.84 -15.67 17.51
C ASP A 23 -8.73 -14.96 18.30
N THR A 24 -8.96 -13.69 18.63
CA THR A 24 -8.04 -12.90 19.45
C THR A 24 -8.68 -12.55 20.79
N PRO A 25 -7.90 -12.11 21.79
CA PRO A 25 -8.45 -11.61 23.05
C PRO A 25 -9.28 -10.32 22.89
N VAL A 26 -9.26 -9.70 21.73
CA VAL A 26 -10.05 -8.51 21.41
C VAL A 26 -11.37 -8.95 20.78
N GLU A 27 -12.48 -8.55 21.38
CA GLU A 27 -13.81 -8.88 20.87
C GLU A 27 -13.99 -8.40 19.40
N ASN A 28 -14.61 -9.25 18.59
CA ASN A 28 -14.85 -9.02 17.15
C ASN A 28 -13.59 -8.84 16.28
N LEU A 29 -12.40 -9.18 16.80
CA LEU A 29 -11.17 -9.16 16.05
C LEU A 29 -10.65 -10.58 15.80
N LYS A 30 -10.53 -10.96 14.53
CA LYS A 30 -9.84 -12.18 14.09
C LYS A 30 -8.51 -11.86 13.44
N LEU A 31 -7.58 -12.80 13.54
CA LEU A 31 -6.24 -12.65 12.96
C LEU A 31 -5.95 -13.80 12.01
N ILE A 32 -5.52 -13.51 10.80
CA ILE A 32 -4.88 -14.47 9.91
C ILE A 32 -3.37 -14.22 9.98
N SER A 33 -2.65 -15.17 10.55
CA SER A 33 -1.20 -15.05 10.68
C SER A 33 -0.50 -15.26 9.35
N GLY A 34 0.36 -14.31 8.98
CA GLY A 34 1.29 -14.47 7.87
C GLY A 34 2.24 -15.64 8.11
N ALA A 35 2.77 -16.23 7.06
CA ALA A 35 3.76 -17.29 7.19
C ALA A 35 5.13 -16.68 7.47
N CYS A 36 5.59 -16.79 8.69
CA CYS A 36 6.93 -16.35 9.06
C CYS A 36 7.96 -17.44 8.68
N GLY A 37 9.01 -17.02 7.96
CA GLY A 37 10.20 -17.86 7.79
C GLY A 37 10.14 -18.95 6.72
N THR A 38 9.08 -19.06 5.92
CA THR A 38 9.00 -20.08 4.88
C THR A 38 9.48 -19.54 3.53
N LEU A 39 10.56 -20.13 3.01
CA LEU A 39 11.08 -19.86 1.66
C LEU A 39 9.99 -20.12 0.61
N GLY A 40 9.80 -19.17 -0.30
CA GLY A 40 8.85 -19.28 -1.42
C GLY A 40 7.51 -18.56 -1.22
N LEU A 41 7.10 -18.24 0.00
CA LEU A 41 5.89 -17.45 0.25
C LEU A 41 6.10 -15.94 0.12
N ALA A 42 7.35 -15.50 0.20
CA ALA A 42 7.71 -14.10 0.02
C ALA A 42 7.38 -13.57 -1.40
N ASN A 43 7.20 -14.46 -2.38
CA ASN A 43 6.93 -14.07 -3.77
C ASN A 43 5.83 -14.96 -4.40
N PRO A 44 4.56 -14.79 -4.01
CA PRO A 44 3.45 -15.55 -4.54
C PRO A 44 3.28 -15.33 -6.05
N ARG A 45 2.95 -16.38 -6.77
CA ARG A 45 2.64 -16.29 -8.21
C ARG A 45 1.37 -15.45 -8.42
N TYR A 46 1.26 -14.85 -9.60
CA TYR A 46 0.15 -13.96 -9.95
C TYR A 46 -1.24 -14.56 -9.68
N TYR A 47 -1.47 -15.82 -10.08
CA TYR A 47 -2.76 -16.50 -9.85
C TYR A 47 -3.08 -16.71 -8.37
N GLN A 48 -2.06 -16.93 -7.53
CA GLN A 48 -2.22 -17.08 -6.09
C GLN A 48 -2.65 -15.75 -5.44
N LYS A 49 -2.06 -14.63 -5.89
CA LYS A 49 -2.50 -13.30 -5.44
C LYS A 49 -3.95 -13.01 -5.81
N LEU A 50 -4.35 -13.35 -7.05
CA LEU A 50 -5.73 -13.17 -7.50
C LEU A 50 -6.71 -14.03 -6.69
N ARG A 51 -6.36 -15.29 -6.44
CA ARG A 51 -7.17 -16.18 -5.59
C ARG A 51 -7.34 -15.54 -4.20
N PHE A 52 -6.25 -15.16 -3.56
CA PHE A 52 -6.28 -14.52 -2.24
C PHE A 52 -7.17 -13.28 -2.20
N ILE A 53 -6.99 -12.36 -3.15
CA ILE A 53 -7.80 -11.13 -3.24
C ILE A 53 -9.29 -11.45 -3.42
N ASN A 54 -9.61 -12.48 -4.20
CA ASN A 54 -10.99 -12.91 -4.39
C ASN A 54 -11.57 -13.57 -3.13
N ASP A 55 -10.79 -14.40 -2.45
CA ASP A 55 -11.23 -15.11 -1.25
C ASP A 55 -11.39 -14.18 -0.05
N LEU A 56 -10.63 -13.06 0.01
CA LEU A 56 -10.87 -12.00 0.99
C LEU A 56 -12.31 -11.46 0.93
N LYS A 57 -12.89 -11.33 -0.26
CA LYS A 57 -14.26 -10.83 -0.44
C LYS A 57 -15.34 -11.77 0.11
N ASN A 58 -14.97 -13.03 0.33
CA ASN A 58 -15.87 -14.07 0.86
C ASN A 58 -15.77 -14.22 2.38
N LEU A 59 -14.87 -13.48 3.04
CA LEU A 59 -14.80 -13.46 4.49
C LEU A 59 -16.01 -12.71 5.07
N ASN A 60 -16.63 -13.30 6.09
CA ASN A 60 -17.68 -12.65 6.85
C ASN A 60 -17.07 -11.65 7.86
N ALA A 61 -16.74 -10.46 7.38
CA ALA A 61 -16.14 -9.38 8.16
C ALA A 61 -16.56 -8.02 7.60
N ASP A 62 -16.87 -7.07 8.46
CA ASP A 62 -17.21 -5.71 8.06
C ASP A 62 -16.00 -4.97 7.51
N TYR A 63 -14.82 -5.25 8.07
CA TYR A 63 -13.53 -4.67 7.68
C TYR A 63 -12.46 -5.74 7.59
N ILE A 64 -11.65 -5.66 6.54
CA ILE A 64 -10.47 -6.51 6.36
C ILE A 64 -9.26 -5.60 6.23
N ILE A 65 -8.31 -5.74 7.15
CA ILE A 65 -7.07 -4.98 7.16
C ILE A 65 -5.93 -5.88 6.70
N LEU A 66 -5.26 -5.50 5.61
CA LEU A 66 -4.04 -6.13 5.14
C LEU A 66 -2.85 -5.36 5.72
N ASP A 67 -2.20 -5.92 6.74
CA ASP A 67 -0.95 -5.38 7.27
C ASP A 67 0.20 -5.77 6.32
N LEU A 68 0.59 -4.82 5.49
CA LEU A 68 1.63 -5.01 4.49
C LEU A 68 3.00 -4.64 5.08
N GLY A 69 4.01 -5.45 4.79
CA GLY A 69 5.37 -5.14 5.17
C GLY A 69 5.86 -3.82 4.58
N ALA A 70 6.86 -3.22 5.20
CA ALA A 70 7.51 -2.02 4.71
C ALA A 70 8.19 -2.23 3.34
N GLY A 71 8.40 -1.14 2.61
CA GLY A 71 9.06 -1.12 1.32
C GLY A 71 8.13 -1.24 0.13
N SER A 72 8.73 -1.22 -1.07
CA SER A 72 8.03 -1.15 -2.36
C SER A 72 8.20 -2.41 -3.22
N SER A 73 8.22 -3.59 -2.58
CA SER A 73 8.23 -4.84 -3.34
C SER A 73 6.94 -4.99 -4.17
N TYR A 74 7.02 -5.72 -5.28
CA TYR A 74 5.86 -5.94 -6.15
C TYR A 74 4.66 -6.53 -5.40
N ASN A 75 4.88 -7.35 -4.38
CA ASN A 75 3.79 -7.93 -3.60
C ASN A 75 3.08 -6.88 -2.75
N VAL A 76 3.84 -6.06 -2.02
CA VAL A 76 3.29 -4.97 -1.21
C VAL A 76 2.48 -4.01 -2.10
N ILE A 77 3.05 -3.61 -3.23
CA ILE A 77 2.39 -2.70 -4.18
C ILE A 77 1.12 -3.34 -4.78
N ASP A 78 1.20 -4.61 -5.21
CA ASP A 78 0.06 -5.29 -5.84
C ASP A 78 -1.12 -5.42 -4.85
N PHE A 79 -0.87 -5.72 -3.58
CA PHE A 79 -1.92 -5.77 -2.56
C PHE A 79 -2.43 -4.38 -2.18
N PHE A 80 -1.56 -3.39 -2.07
CA PHE A 80 -1.95 -2.01 -1.80
C PHE A 80 -2.88 -1.45 -2.90
N ILE A 81 -2.58 -1.70 -4.17
CA ILE A 81 -3.41 -1.27 -5.30
C ILE A 81 -4.74 -2.05 -5.36
N ALA A 82 -4.75 -3.31 -4.89
CA ALA A 82 -5.94 -4.15 -4.90
C ALA A 82 -6.93 -3.82 -3.76
N ALA A 83 -6.47 -3.16 -2.70
CA ALA A 83 -7.31 -2.73 -1.61
C ALA A 83 -8.31 -1.64 -2.07
N GLN A 84 -9.50 -1.62 -1.47
CA GLN A 84 -10.47 -0.55 -1.71
C GLN A 84 -9.93 0.81 -1.25
N GLN A 85 -9.15 0.81 -0.16
CA GLN A 85 -8.53 2.00 0.39
C GLN A 85 -7.11 1.66 0.85
N GLY A 86 -6.12 2.28 0.24
CA GLY A 86 -4.73 2.19 0.68
C GLY A 86 -4.46 3.22 1.77
N ILE A 87 -3.89 2.78 2.89
CA ILE A 87 -3.45 3.65 3.98
C ILE A 87 -1.92 3.65 4.01
N LEU A 88 -1.34 4.83 3.89
CA LEU A 88 0.08 5.09 4.04
C LEU A 88 0.33 5.54 5.49
N VAL A 89 1.22 4.86 6.17
CA VAL A 89 1.67 5.27 7.51
C VAL A 89 3.15 5.63 7.39
N THR A 90 3.47 6.88 7.71
CA THR A 90 4.85 7.40 7.65
C THR A 90 5.15 8.21 8.90
N THR A 91 6.41 8.53 9.11
CA THR A 91 6.87 9.40 10.18
C THR A 91 7.30 10.76 9.61
N PRO A 92 7.45 11.82 10.43
CA PRO A 92 7.79 13.16 9.92
C PRO A 92 9.25 13.29 9.46
N GLU A 93 10.07 12.25 9.57
CA GLU A 93 11.46 12.32 9.12
C GLU A 93 11.55 12.45 7.60
N PRO A 94 12.47 13.29 7.07
CA PRO A 94 12.60 13.56 5.64
C PRO A 94 12.77 12.30 4.78
N MET A 95 13.51 11.30 5.28
CA MET A 95 13.71 10.03 4.56
C MET A 95 12.41 9.22 4.46
N ALA A 96 11.62 9.18 5.54
CA ALA A 96 10.34 8.46 5.54
C ALA A 96 9.31 9.13 4.60
N ILE A 97 9.28 10.46 4.58
CA ILE A 97 8.47 11.25 3.64
C ILE A 97 8.88 10.96 2.20
N GLN A 98 10.19 10.95 1.91
CA GLN A 98 10.70 10.62 0.57
C GLN A 98 10.35 9.19 0.15
N GLU A 99 10.49 8.22 1.04
CA GLU A 99 10.13 6.81 0.77
C GLU A 99 8.63 6.66 0.52
N THR A 100 7.80 7.38 1.26
CA THR A 100 6.35 7.38 1.05
C THR A 100 5.99 7.98 -0.32
N PHE A 101 6.61 9.08 -0.73
CA PHE A 101 6.47 9.63 -2.08
C PHE A 101 6.88 8.62 -3.14
N ASN A 102 8.04 7.96 -2.97
CA ASN A 102 8.52 6.93 -3.88
C ASN A 102 7.56 5.74 -3.98
N PHE A 103 6.98 5.32 -2.86
CA PHE A 103 5.97 4.25 -2.83
C PHE A 103 4.74 4.61 -3.67
N VAL A 104 4.19 5.83 -3.51
CA VAL A 104 3.04 6.30 -4.31
C VAL A 104 3.41 6.34 -5.79
N LYS A 105 4.59 6.86 -6.13
CA LYS A 105 5.09 6.91 -7.51
C LYS A 105 5.18 5.51 -8.12
N VAL A 106 5.84 4.57 -7.44
CA VAL A 106 6.04 3.21 -7.97
C VAL A 106 4.71 2.45 -8.07
N SER A 107 3.78 2.65 -7.14
CA SER A 107 2.45 2.04 -7.22
C SER A 107 1.64 2.57 -8.41
N LEU A 108 1.70 3.87 -8.70
CA LEU A 108 1.09 4.46 -9.90
C LEU A 108 1.68 3.85 -11.19
N LEU A 109 3.01 3.82 -11.30
CA LEU A 109 3.69 3.25 -12.46
C LEU A 109 3.39 1.76 -12.62
N ARG A 110 3.35 1.01 -11.52
CA ARG A 110 2.95 -0.40 -11.53
C ARG A 110 1.55 -0.60 -12.11
N LYS A 111 0.62 0.30 -11.76
CA LYS A 111 -0.73 0.29 -12.33
C LYS A 111 -0.70 0.53 -13.84
N PHE A 112 0.08 1.50 -14.31
CA PHE A 112 0.21 1.77 -15.75
C PHE A 112 0.79 0.57 -16.51
N HIS A 113 1.87 -0.03 -16.02
CA HIS A 113 2.45 -1.22 -16.62
C HIS A 113 1.48 -2.41 -16.71
N ARG A 114 0.62 -2.58 -15.71
CA ARG A 114 -0.38 -3.66 -15.74
C ARG A 114 -1.51 -3.38 -16.71
N GLU A 115 -2.02 -2.16 -16.72
CA GLU A 115 -3.13 -1.74 -17.56
C GLU A 115 -2.76 -1.76 -19.04
N PHE A 116 -1.57 -1.26 -19.37
CA PHE A 116 -1.12 -1.09 -20.76
C PHE A 116 -0.14 -2.14 -21.24
N ARG A 117 -0.08 -3.30 -20.58
CA ARG A 117 0.86 -4.39 -20.95
C ARG A 117 0.77 -4.83 -22.42
N ASN A 118 -0.37 -4.63 -23.07
CA ASN A 118 -0.61 -4.96 -24.46
C ASN A 118 -0.58 -3.73 -25.38
N ASN A 119 -0.14 -2.56 -24.90
CA ASN A 119 -0.03 -1.33 -25.65
C ASN A 119 1.42 -0.80 -25.57
N PRO A 120 2.32 -1.27 -26.48
CA PRO A 120 3.74 -0.95 -26.43
C PRO A 120 4.02 0.53 -26.59
N ASP A 121 3.24 1.26 -27.37
CA ASP A 121 3.46 2.69 -27.61
C ASP A 121 3.25 3.50 -26.33
N VAL A 122 2.20 3.18 -25.57
CA VAL A 122 1.95 3.79 -24.25
C VAL A 122 3.02 3.38 -23.25
N LEU A 123 3.40 2.08 -23.19
CA LEU A 123 4.45 1.64 -22.28
C LEU A 123 5.80 2.29 -22.57
N ASN A 124 6.18 2.43 -23.80
CA ASN A 124 7.42 3.12 -24.19
C ASN A 124 7.44 4.56 -23.68
N LEU A 125 6.34 5.30 -23.79
CA LEU A 125 6.24 6.67 -23.26
C LEU A 125 6.37 6.68 -21.72
N VAL A 126 5.73 5.74 -21.02
CA VAL A 126 5.85 5.60 -19.57
C VAL A 126 7.30 5.30 -19.20
N GLU A 127 7.93 4.33 -19.84
CA GLU A 127 9.31 3.91 -19.55
C GLU A 127 10.33 5.00 -19.84
N GLN A 128 10.22 5.69 -21.00
CA GLN A 128 11.09 6.81 -21.35
C GLN A 128 11.03 7.95 -20.32
N ASN A 129 9.88 8.14 -19.68
CA ASN A 129 9.72 9.15 -18.64
C ASN A 129 10.23 8.68 -17.26
N THR A 130 10.25 7.38 -17.00
CA THR A 130 10.52 6.81 -15.67
C THR A 130 11.90 6.20 -15.54
N LEU A 131 12.53 5.77 -16.65
CA LEU A 131 13.88 5.20 -16.68
C LEU A 131 14.93 6.32 -16.66
N SER A 132 15.13 6.93 -15.50
CA SER A 132 16.29 7.78 -15.22
C SER A 132 17.20 7.08 -14.22
N GLU A 133 18.52 7.27 -14.36
CA GLU A 133 19.52 6.72 -13.40
C GLU A 133 19.25 7.14 -11.96
N SER A 134 18.64 8.32 -11.77
CA SER A 134 18.29 8.86 -10.46
C SER A 134 16.94 8.35 -9.92
N GLY A 135 16.19 7.54 -10.69
CA GLY A 135 14.82 7.14 -10.34
C GLY A 135 13.78 8.27 -10.33
N ARG A 136 14.14 9.46 -10.83
CA ARG A 136 13.24 10.62 -10.93
C ARG A 136 12.42 10.55 -12.21
N LEU A 137 11.18 11.07 -12.16
CA LEU A 137 10.40 11.31 -13.37
C LEU A 137 11.05 12.43 -14.18
N LYS A 138 11.09 12.29 -15.51
CA LYS A 138 11.62 13.33 -16.40
C LYS A 138 10.63 14.48 -16.57
N VAL A 139 9.33 14.16 -16.55
CA VAL A 139 8.25 15.14 -16.57
C VAL A 139 7.18 14.77 -15.54
N PRO A 140 6.38 15.71 -15.01
CA PRO A 140 5.23 15.40 -14.19
C PRO A 140 4.24 14.48 -14.90
N ILE A 141 3.51 13.69 -14.15
CA ILE A 141 2.53 12.73 -14.72
C ILE A 141 1.46 13.42 -15.56
N GLY A 142 1.06 14.64 -15.21
CA GLY A 142 0.12 15.43 -16.03
C GLY A 142 0.61 15.70 -17.45
N GLU A 143 1.90 16.01 -17.61
CA GLU A 143 2.53 16.18 -18.93
C GLU A 143 2.65 14.84 -19.68
N LEU A 144 3.00 13.75 -18.97
CA LEU A 144 3.04 12.42 -19.57
C LEU A 144 1.66 12.03 -20.13
N VAL A 145 0.57 12.31 -19.41
CA VAL A 145 -0.79 12.07 -19.88
C VAL A 145 -1.10 12.85 -21.15
N GLN A 146 -0.64 14.10 -21.26
CA GLN A 146 -0.79 14.90 -22.48
C GLN A 146 0.02 14.31 -23.65
N GLN A 147 1.22 13.79 -23.41
CA GLN A 147 2.00 13.09 -24.46
C GLN A 147 1.29 11.81 -24.92
N ILE A 148 0.78 11.00 -23.98
CA ILE A 148 0.02 9.79 -24.29
C ILE A 148 -1.24 10.12 -25.07
N SER A 149 -1.94 11.22 -24.77
CA SER A 149 -3.17 11.59 -25.47
C SER A 149 -2.99 11.85 -26.96
N LYS A 150 -1.78 12.22 -27.39
CA LYS A 150 -1.45 12.41 -28.81
C LYS A 150 -1.27 11.09 -29.56
N VAL A 151 -0.96 9.99 -28.85
CA VAL A 151 -0.74 8.66 -29.41
C VAL A 151 -1.98 7.80 -29.24
N ASP A 152 -2.55 7.78 -28.02
CA ASP A 152 -3.74 7.01 -27.66
C ASP A 152 -4.60 7.80 -26.66
N ASN A 153 -5.62 8.47 -27.16
CA ASN A 153 -6.53 9.26 -26.33
C ASN A 153 -7.36 8.40 -25.34
N LYS A 154 -7.66 7.14 -25.70
CA LYS A 154 -8.39 6.23 -24.78
C LYS A 154 -7.50 5.83 -23.61
N ALA A 155 -6.23 5.55 -23.87
CA ALA A 155 -5.26 5.28 -22.82
C ALA A 155 -5.11 6.48 -21.87
N ALA A 156 -4.98 7.70 -22.40
CA ALA A 156 -4.89 8.92 -21.61
C ALA A 156 -6.14 9.14 -20.73
N GLN A 157 -7.34 8.88 -21.25
CA GLN A 157 -8.58 8.94 -20.46
C GLN A 157 -8.61 7.89 -19.35
N THR A 158 -8.14 6.66 -19.62
CA THR A 158 -8.05 5.59 -18.63
C THR A 158 -7.09 5.96 -17.50
N ILE A 159 -5.91 6.52 -17.83
CA ILE A 159 -4.95 7.02 -16.84
C ILE A 159 -5.55 8.16 -16.01
N SER A 160 -6.19 9.12 -16.66
CA SER A 160 -6.80 10.28 -15.97
C SER A 160 -7.90 9.85 -15.00
N ARG A 161 -8.73 8.86 -15.39
CA ARG A 161 -9.74 8.27 -14.50
C ARG A 161 -9.07 7.59 -13.30
N PHE A 162 -8.06 6.76 -13.54
CA PHE A 162 -7.34 6.08 -12.46
C PHE A 162 -6.70 7.09 -11.48
N ILE A 163 -6.02 8.13 -11.97
CA ILE A 163 -5.42 9.18 -11.13
C ILE A 163 -6.49 9.84 -10.25
N LYS A 164 -7.68 10.11 -10.80
CA LYS A 164 -8.79 10.73 -10.07
C LYS A 164 -9.35 9.80 -8.97
N GLU A 165 -9.42 8.50 -9.25
CA GLU A 165 -9.94 7.49 -8.32
C GLU A 165 -8.92 7.03 -7.28
N TYR A 166 -7.63 7.09 -7.62
CA TYR A 166 -6.55 6.65 -6.75
C TYR A 166 -6.22 7.72 -5.70
N ARG A 167 -6.86 7.60 -4.55
CA ARG A 167 -6.74 8.53 -3.42
C ARG A 167 -6.26 7.78 -2.17
N PRO A 168 -4.94 7.53 -2.03
CA PRO A 168 -4.42 6.93 -0.82
C PRO A 168 -4.61 7.85 0.39
N ARG A 169 -4.84 7.25 1.55
CA ARG A 169 -4.95 7.95 2.83
C ARG A 169 -3.60 8.01 3.51
N LEU A 170 -3.30 9.10 4.19
CA LEU A 170 -2.05 9.32 4.90
C LEU A 170 -2.28 9.49 6.39
N ILE A 171 -1.53 8.73 7.18
CA ILE A 171 -1.37 8.92 8.62
C ILE A 171 0.10 9.29 8.88
N LEU A 172 0.30 10.37 9.61
CA LEU A 172 1.62 10.73 10.12
C LEU A 172 1.76 10.16 11.53
N ASN A 173 2.68 9.24 11.72
CA ASN A 173 2.89 8.52 12.98
C ASN A 173 4.12 9.07 13.73
N MET A 174 4.15 8.87 15.05
CA MET A 174 5.26 9.27 15.93
C MET A 174 5.54 10.78 15.91
N VAL A 175 4.54 11.61 15.76
CA VAL A 175 4.65 13.07 15.78
C VAL A 175 5.04 13.53 17.19
N GLN A 176 6.07 14.38 17.29
CA GLN A 176 6.58 14.91 18.56
C GLN A 176 6.24 16.38 18.77
N SER A 177 5.93 17.11 17.70
CA SER A 177 5.55 18.53 17.77
C SER A 177 4.50 18.89 16.73
N PRO A 178 3.68 19.93 16.96
CA PRO A 178 2.71 20.41 15.97
C PRO A 178 3.33 20.85 14.63
N ASP A 179 4.60 21.30 14.66
CA ASP A 179 5.28 21.71 13.42
C ASP A 179 5.56 20.53 12.50
N GLU A 180 5.76 19.33 13.02
CA GLU A 180 6.00 18.12 12.23
C GLU A 180 4.77 17.70 11.41
N ILE A 181 3.56 18.14 11.79
CA ILE A 181 2.34 17.86 11.03
C ILE A 181 2.41 18.49 9.62
N LYS A 182 3.16 19.57 9.45
CA LYS A 182 3.37 20.23 8.16
C LYS A 182 4.06 19.33 7.13
N GLU A 183 4.81 18.33 7.57
CA GLU A 183 5.44 17.35 6.67
C GLU A 183 4.40 16.52 5.92
N GLY A 184 3.24 16.24 6.53
CA GLY A 184 2.11 15.63 5.85
C GLY A 184 1.57 16.48 4.69
N ASP A 185 1.46 17.79 4.88
CA ASP A 185 1.03 18.73 3.84
C ASP A 185 2.09 18.89 2.75
N THR A 186 3.37 18.88 3.12
CA THR A 186 4.51 18.90 2.18
C THR A 186 4.46 17.69 1.26
N LEU A 187 4.29 16.48 1.80
CA LEU A 187 4.16 15.25 1.03
C LEU A 187 2.95 15.31 0.09
N LYS A 188 1.80 15.73 0.60
CA LYS A 188 0.56 15.86 -0.16
C LYS A 188 0.72 16.81 -1.36
N THR A 189 1.37 17.96 -1.15
CA THR A 189 1.65 18.94 -2.20
C THR A 189 2.58 18.34 -3.25
N ALA A 190 3.69 17.72 -2.84
CA ALA A 190 4.64 17.11 -3.77
C ALA A 190 4.01 15.98 -4.61
N VAL A 191 3.17 15.15 -4.00
CA VAL A 191 2.45 14.08 -4.72
C VAL A 191 1.45 14.68 -5.71
N LYS A 192 0.73 15.74 -5.34
CA LYS A 192 -0.20 16.42 -6.24
C LYS A 192 0.52 17.03 -7.44
N ASP A 193 1.58 17.79 -7.21
CA ASP A 193 2.28 18.55 -8.24
C ASP A 193 3.03 17.63 -9.21
N ILE A 194 3.65 16.56 -8.71
CA ILE A 194 4.48 15.68 -9.54
C ILE A 194 3.71 14.49 -10.11
N LEU A 195 2.86 13.87 -9.29
CA LEU A 195 2.13 12.66 -9.67
C LEU A 195 0.68 12.90 -10.07
N SER A 196 0.17 14.12 -9.89
CA SER A 196 -1.22 14.52 -10.12
C SER A 196 -2.25 13.75 -9.26
N ILE A 197 -1.79 13.11 -8.17
CA ILE A 197 -2.60 12.31 -7.26
C ILE A 197 -2.98 13.14 -6.03
N ASP A 198 -4.22 13.05 -5.60
CA ASP A 198 -4.67 13.57 -4.32
C ASP A 198 -4.44 12.56 -3.20
N ILE A 199 -3.80 12.99 -2.11
CA ILE A 199 -3.68 12.21 -0.87
C ILE A 199 -4.64 12.80 0.17
N ASP A 200 -5.42 11.93 0.82
CA ASP A 200 -6.28 12.31 1.91
C ASP A 200 -5.50 12.19 3.23
N PHE A 201 -5.01 13.31 3.77
CA PHE A 201 -4.39 13.34 5.09
C PHE A 201 -5.49 13.17 6.15
N ILE A 202 -5.52 12.02 6.83
CA ILE A 202 -6.59 11.63 7.74
C ILE A 202 -6.23 11.85 9.22
N GLY A 203 -4.98 12.22 9.52
CA GLY A 203 -4.58 12.59 10.87
C GLY A 203 -3.16 12.20 11.22
N SER A 204 -2.81 12.50 12.46
CA SER A 204 -1.51 12.17 13.06
C SER A 204 -1.69 11.37 14.35
N ILE A 205 -0.66 10.61 14.69
CA ILE A 205 -0.53 9.84 15.92
C ILE A 205 0.72 10.34 16.63
N ASP A 206 0.56 10.81 17.87
CA ASP A 206 1.66 11.33 18.65
C ASP A 206 2.62 10.22 19.07
N PHE A 207 3.88 10.56 19.25
CA PHE A 207 4.88 9.68 19.81
C PHE A 207 4.56 9.40 21.28
N ASP A 208 4.38 8.12 21.62
CA ASP A 208 4.17 7.67 23.00
C ASP A 208 5.19 6.59 23.38
N PRO A 209 6.09 6.88 24.34
CA PRO A 209 7.08 5.90 24.80
C PRO A 209 6.47 4.68 25.50
N SER A 210 5.20 4.73 25.91
CA SER A 210 4.51 3.60 26.52
C SER A 210 4.21 2.49 25.51
N VAL A 211 4.10 2.79 24.21
CA VAL A 211 3.99 1.79 23.15
C VAL A 211 5.13 0.79 23.21
N ARG A 212 6.38 1.29 23.33
CA ARG A 212 7.56 0.42 23.47
C ARG A 212 7.54 -0.43 24.74
N LYS A 213 6.95 0.09 25.84
CA LYS A 213 6.81 -0.68 27.08
C LYS A 213 5.80 -1.82 26.92
N SER A 214 4.69 -1.57 26.25
CA SER A 214 3.66 -2.59 25.96
C SER A 214 4.19 -3.69 25.05
N LEU A 215 4.93 -3.34 23.99
CA LEU A 215 5.58 -4.30 23.11
C LEU A 215 6.54 -5.23 23.84
N LYS A 216 7.32 -4.72 24.82
CA LYS A 216 8.21 -5.56 25.65
C LYS A 216 7.46 -6.55 26.54
N LYS A 217 6.19 -6.29 26.85
CA LYS A 217 5.31 -7.19 27.61
C LYS A 217 4.53 -8.15 26.71
N PHE A 218 4.72 -8.09 25.39
CA PHE A 218 3.91 -8.82 24.40
C PHE A 218 2.41 -8.54 24.54
N LYS A 219 2.05 -7.30 24.90
CA LYS A 219 0.66 -6.86 25.00
C LYS A 219 0.36 -5.79 23.96
N PRO A 220 -0.78 -5.88 23.26
CA PRO A 220 -1.24 -4.78 22.42
C PRO A 220 -1.38 -3.48 23.24
N PHE A 221 -0.87 -2.39 22.71
CA PHE A 221 -0.86 -1.09 23.41
C PHE A 221 -2.26 -0.67 23.86
N ILE A 222 -3.27 -0.88 23.01
CA ILE A 222 -4.67 -0.54 23.30
C ILE A 222 -5.24 -1.30 24.50
N LEU A 223 -4.72 -2.49 24.79
CA LEU A 223 -5.13 -3.29 25.95
C LEU A 223 -4.28 -3.02 27.21
N ASP A 224 -3.02 -2.57 27.03
CA ASP A 224 -2.10 -2.28 28.14
C ASP A 224 -2.27 -0.86 28.69
N ASN A 225 -2.76 0.07 27.89
CA ASN A 225 -2.96 1.46 28.25
C ASN A 225 -4.27 2.02 27.63
N PRO A 226 -5.44 1.52 28.04
CA PRO A 226 -6.71 2.03 27.55
C PRO A 226 -6.92 3.46 28.10
N LYS A 227 -6.86 4.46 27.21
CA LYS A 227 -7.24 5.86 27.51
C LYS A 227 -8.47 6.23 26.71
#